data_168d08d8579c256a1c24a2b0f4089e2d
#
_entry.id   168d08d8579c256a1c24a2b0f4089e2d
#
_cell.length_a   1.000
_cell.length_b   1.000
_cell.length_c   1.000
_cell.angle_alpha   90.00
_cell.angle_beta   90.00
_cell.angle_gamma   90.00
#
_symmetry.space_group_name_H-M   'P 1'
#
loop_
_entity.id
_entity.type
_entity.pdbx_description
1 polymer ?
#
loop_
_entity_poly.entity_id
_entity_poly.type
_entity_poly.pdbx_seq_one_letter_code
_entity_poly.pdbx_strand_id
1 'polypeptide(L)' 'MGKRQIRISGTKLQQHTLELLERPAVQVVLRNRVVLAGKMLQVSPETITVLDMRRSKHVLPTDQIEEIIYDLEAAF' A
#
# COMPACT_ATOMS: atom_id res chain seq x y z
N MET A 1 5.70 -21.39 9.39
CA MET A 1 6.11 -20.14 9.79
C MET A 1 6.83 -19.44 8.68
N GLY A 2 6.58 -18.37 8.40
CA GLY A 2 7.20 -17.62 7.38
C GLY A 2 6.39 -16.44 7.04
N LYS A 3 7.05 -15.42 6.57
CA LYS A 3 6.41 -14.25 6.05
C LYS A 3 6.45 -14.32 4.55
N ARG A 4 5.34 -13.98 3.94
CA ARG A 4 5.26 -13.86 2.51
C ARG A 4 5.17 -12.38 2.19
N GLN A 5 6.00 -11.91 1.29
CA GLN A 5 5.90 -10.55 0.84
C GLN A 5 5.02 -10.50 -0.41
N ILE A 6 3.98 -9.69 -0.35
CA ILE A 6 3.05 -9.53 -1.45
C ILE A 6 3.34 -8.19 -2.11
N ARG A 7 3.47 -8.20 -3.43
CA ARG A 7 3.71 -6.99 -4.21
C ARG A 7 2.58 -6.79 -5.19
N ILE A 8 2.00 -5.60 -5.16
CA ILE A 8 0.88 -5.25 -6.04
C ILE A 8 1.32 -4.07 -6.89
N SER A 9 1.28 -4.27 -8.21
CA SER A 9 1.62 -3.22 -9.16
C SER A 9 0.67 -2.03 -9.01
N GLY A 10 1.20 -0.83 -9.20
CA GLY A 10 0.38 0.37 -9.16
C GLY A 10 -0.77 0.36 -10.15
N THR A 11 -0.66 -0.41 -11.24
CA THR A 11 -1.73 -0.52 -12.23
C THR A 11 -2.83 -1.47 -11.82
N LYS A 12 -2.63 -2.24 -10.72
CA LYS A 12 -3.60 -3.24 -10.27
C LYS A 12 -4.18 -2.94 -8.90
N LEU A 13 -4.02 -1.72 -8.41
CA LEU A 13 -4.47 -1.36 -7.07
C LEU A 13 -5.97 -1.58 -6.87
N GLN A 14 -6.76 -1.27 -7.89
CA GLN A 14 -8.20 -1.37 -7.78
C GLN A 14 -8.68 -2.80 -7.57
N GLN A 15 -7.91 -3.77 -8.03
CA GLN A 15 -8.26 -5.18 -7.88
C GLN A 15 -7.98 -5.70 -6.48
N HIS A 16 -7.20 -4.94 -5.69
CA HIS A 16 -6.75 -5.35 -4.37
C HIS A 16 -7.19 -4.39 -3.27
N THR A 17 -8.23 -3.60 -3.53
CA THR A 17 -8.67 -2.54 -2.61
C THR A 17 -8.96 -3.06 -1.21
N LEU A 18 -9.82 -4.08 -1.09
CA LEU A 18 -10.19 -4.60 0.22
C LEU A 18 -9.00 -5.19 0.95
N GLU A 19 -8.16 -5.92 0.22
CA GLU A 19 -6.97 -6.53 0.77
C GLU A 19 -6.04 -5.48 1.37
N LEU A 20 -5.81 -4.38 0.64
CA LEU A 20 -4.93 -3.32 1.09
C LEU A 20 -5.50 -2.58 2.30
N LEU A 21 -6.80 -2.33 2.30
CA LEU A 21 -7.45 -1.63 3.41
C LEU A 21 -7.43 -2.43 4.70
N GLU A 22 -7.37 -3.75 4.60
CA GLU A 22 -7.35 -4.62 5.76
C GLU A 22 -5.97 -4.78 6.37
N ARG A 23 -4.90 -4.39 5.67
CA ARG A 23 -3.55 -4.56 6.19
C ARG A 23 -3.24 -3.53 7.26
N PRO A 24 -2.58 -3.92 8.35
CA PRO A 24 -2.19 -2.96 9.39
C PRO A 24 -1.14 -1.96 8.91
N ALA A 25 -0.30 -2.37 7.97
CA ALA A 25 0.71 -1.50 7.40
C ALA A 25 1.12 -2.00 6.03
N VAL A 26 1.41 -1.08 5.14
CA VAL A 26 1.91 -1.38 3.81
C VAL A 26 3.07 -0.44 3.50
N GLN A 27 3.87 -0.80 2.50
CA GLN A 27 4.92 0.06 1.97
C GLN A 27 4.50 0.50 0.57
N VAL A 28 4.38 1.79 0.37
CA VAL A 28 4.04 2.34 -0.93
C VAL A 28 5.32 2.80 -1.60
N VAL A 29 5.68 2.17 -2.70
CA VAL A 29 6.86 2.52 -3.47
C VAL A 29 6.43 3.43 -4.60
N LEU A 30 6.92 4.66 -4.59
CA LEU A 30 6.61 5.63 -5.63
C LEU A 30 7.58 5.52 -6.79
N ARG A 31 7.19 6.05 -7.93
CA ARG A 31 8.03 5.97 -9.12
C ARG A 31 9.34 6.73 -8.99
N ASN A 32 9.38 7.72 -8.09
CA ASN A 32 10.61 8.45 -7.80
C ASN A 32 11.47 7.73 -6.76
N ARG A 33 11.15 6.47 -6.45
CA ARG A 33 11.87 5.61 -5.53
C ARG A 33 11.74 6.00 -4.07
N VAL A 34 10.82 6.87 -3.74
CA VAL A 34 10.51 7.17 -2.35
C VAL A 34 9.59 6.05 -1.84
N VAL A 35 9.87 5.54 -0.65
CA VAL A 35 9.05 4.51 -0.02
C VAL A 35 8.35 5.14 1.17
N LEU A 36 7.02 5.01 1.21
CA LEU A 36 6.22 5.55 2.28
C LEU A 36 5.55 4.38 3.00
N ALA A 37 5.83 4.23 4.28
CA ALA A 37 5.25 3.14 5.07
C ALA A 37 4.10 3.68 5.92
N GLY A 38 2.99 2.96 5.95
CA GLY A 38 1.84 3.38 6.72
C GLY A 38 0.63 2.50 6.47
N LYS A 39 -0.52 2.96 6.98
CA LYS A 39 -1.77 2.24 6.81
C LYS A 39 -2.56 2.86 5.66
N MET A 40 -3.07 1.99 4.79
CA MET A 40 -3.92 2.44 3.70
C MET A 40 -5.29 2.83 4.25
N LEU A 41 -5.71 4.07 4.04
CA LEU A 41 -7.00 4.56 4.50
C LEU A 41 -8.06 4.55 3.42
N GLN A 42 -7.66 4.80 2.18
CA GLN A 42 -8.62 4.87 1.08
C GLN A 42 -7.90 4.53 -0.22
N VAL A 43 -8.60 3.81 -1.08
CA VAL A 43 -8.12 3.51 -2.43
C VAL A 43 -9.21 3.93 -3.40
N SER A 44 -8.88 4.84 -4.30
CA SER A 44 -9.80 5.25 -5.35
C SER A 44 -9.11 5.13 -6.70
N PRO A 45 -9.84 5.24 -7.82
CA PRO A 45 -9.22 5.08 -9.13
C PRO A 45 -8.11 6.08 -9.43
N GLU A 46 -8.16 7.26 -8.84
CA GLU A 46 -7.23 8.33 -9.15
C GLU A 46 -6.18 8.55 -8.07
N THR A 47 -6.53 8.28 -6.82
CA THR A 47 -5.64 8.55 -5.69
C THR A 47 -5.75 7.47 -4.63
N ILE A 48 -4.72 7.41 -3.78
CA ILE A 48 -4.80 6.63 -2.55
C ILE A 48 -4.47 7.55 -1.39
N THR A 49 -4.97 7.20 -0.20
CA THR A 49 -4.66 7.94 1.02
C THR A 49 -3.98 6.98 1.99
N VAL A 50 -2.82 7.38 2.47
CA VAL A 50 -2.00 6.58 3.39
C VAL A 50 -1.76 7.39 4.66
N LEU A 51 -1.94 6.76 5.80
CA LEU A 51 -1.61 7.33 7.10
C LEU A 51 -0.25 6.80 7.50
N ASP A 52 0.76 7.68 7.57
CA ASP A 52 2.10 7.25 7.89
C ASP A 52 2.28 7.01 9.40
N MET A 53 3.49 6.61 9.78
CA MET A 53 3.78 6.28 11.18
C MET A 53 3.71 7.49 12.11
N ARG A 54 3.74 8.69 11.57
CA ARG A 54 3.62 9.92 12.34
C ARG A 54 2.20 10.45 12.38
N ARG A 55 1.26 9.64 11.85
CA ARG A 55 -0.16 9.97 11.77
C ARG A 55 -0.45 11.11 10.81
N SER A 56 0.41 11.31 9.83
CA SER A 56 0.19 12.28 8.76
C SER A 56 -0.47 11.58 7.59
N LYS A 57 -1.48 12.21 7.03
CA LYS A 57 -2.16 11.67 5.86
C LYS A 57 -1.46 12.14 4.59
N HIS A 58 -1.27 11.21 3.68
CA HIS A 58 -0.67 11.50 2.39
C HIS A 58 -1.64 11.05 1.31
N VAL A 59 -2.04 11.97 0.45
CA VAL A 59 -2.87 11.66 -0.70
C VAL A 59 -1.97 11.60 -1.92
N LEU A 60 -1.92 10.45 -2.56
CA LEU A 60 -0.97 10.17 -3.63
C LEU A 60 -1.73 9.79 -4.90
N PRO A 61 -1.35 10.37 -6.06
CA PRO A 61 -1.94 9.94 -7.32
C PRO A 61 -1.55 8.50 -7.63
N THR A 62 -2.50 7.71 -8.10
CA THR A 62 -2.21 6.30 -8.39
C THR A 62 -1.19 6.12 -9.49
N ASP A 63 -1.10 7.08 -10.43
CA ASP A 63 -0.13 7.00 -11.52
C ASP A 63 1.30 7.24 -11.07
N GLN A 64 1.51 7.72 -9.83
CA GLN A 64 2.84 7.90 -9.26
C GLN A 64 3.29 6.69 -8.45
N ILE A 65 2.47 5.68 -8.35
CA ILE A 65 2.77 4.50 -7.52
C ILE A 65 3.33 3.40 -8.40
N GLU A 66 4.55 2.97 -8.06
CA GLU A 66 5.17 1.85 -8.75
C GLU A 66 4.59 0.53 -8.27
N GLU A 67 4.55 0.35 -6.95
CA GLU A 67 4.00 -0.87 -6.36
C GLU A 67 3.70 -0.62 -4.89
N ILE A 68 2.88 -1.51 -4.32
CA ILE A 68 2.63 -1.55 -2.88
C ILE A 68 3.04 -2.91 -2.39
N ILE A 69 3.75 -2.94 -1.27
CA ILE A 69 4.31 -4.16 -0.70
C ILE A 69 3.79 -4.31 0.71
N TYR A 70 3.35 -5.50 1.08
CA TYR A 70 3.02 -5.79 2.46
C TYR A 70 3.41 -7.23 2.80
N ASP A 71 3.59 -7.49 4.08
CA ASP A 71 3.93 -8.82 4.55
C ASP A 71 2.66 -9.55 4.96
N LEU A 72 2.56 -10.80 4.53
CA LEU A 72 1.47 -11.66 4.92
C LEU A 72 2.07 -12.75 5.81
N GLU A 73 1.70 -12.73 7.09
CA GLU A 73 2.17 -13.76 8.00
C GLU A 73 1.32 -15.00 7.85
N ALA A 74 2.00 -16.15 7.83
CA ALA A 74 1.29 -17.41 7.78
C ALA A 74 0.57 -17.63 9.10
N ALA A 75 -0.67 -18.06 9.01
CA ALA A 75 -1.44 -18.44 10.17
C ALA A 75 -1.23 -19.92 10.45
N PHE A 76 -1.10 -20.27 11.70
CA PHE A 76 -0.98 -21.67 12.08
C PHE A 76 -1.25 -21.89 13.53
#